data_fa06732a6c3e4f80401fa401c4c35764
#
_entry.id   fa06732a6c3e4f80401fa401c4c35764
#
_cell.length_a   1.000
_cell.length_b   1.000
_cell.length_c   1.000
_cell.angle_alpha   90.00
_cell.angle_beta   90.00
_cell.angle_gamma   90.00
#
_symmetry.space_group_name_H-M   'P 1'
#
loop_
_entity.id
_entity.type
_entity.pdbx_description
1 polymer ?
#
loop_
_entity_poly.entity_id
_entity_poly.type
_entity_poly.pdbx_seq_one_letter_code
_entity_poly.pdbx_strand_id
1 'polypeptide(L)'
;EGLVPEEEVWFVLVTQNEVLTADVVQNIGVLPEDINLTLFAFDMGKVYEKIDNRKLARIKFHYPSYSFQNYENKSFEQFSKTYQQKYNGLPSEYSVKGFDLTYDMLVRLSEDSVELKDQGYSERLWNKFNYADNPGGGLENHGIYILAYDGLSLKNVSQ
;
A
#
# COMPACT_ATOMS: atom_id res chain seq x y z
N GLU A 1 -7.42 -20.02 26.76
CA GLU A 1 -8.16 -20.55 25.59
C GLU A 1 -7.18 -20.64 24.45
N GLY A 2 -7.05 -21.81 23.82
CA GLY A 2 -6.17 -21.99 22.66
C GLY A 2 -6.83 -21.50 21.39
N LEU A 3 -6.01 -21.18 20.35
CA LEU A 3 -6.51 -20.89 19.01
C LEU A 3 -7.21 -22.13 18.46
N VAL A 4 -8.43 -21.96 17.94
CA VAL A 4 -9.24 -23.02 17.39
C VAL A 4 -8.99 -23.11 15.88
N PRO A 5 -8.63 -24.29 15.34
CA PRO A 5 -8.59 -24.49 13.89
C PRO A 5 -9.95 -24.12 13.29
N GLU A 6 -9.97 -23.49 12.12
CA GLU A 6 -11.15 -23.00 11.39
C GLU A 6 -11.62 -21.57 11.75
N GLU A 7 -11.23 -20.99 12.88
CA GLU A 7 -11.49 -19.56 13.15
C GLU A 7 -10.45 -18.69 12.47
N GLU A 8 -10.91 -17.59 11.86
CA GLU A 8 -10.02 -16.56 11.33
C GLU A 8 -9.48 -15.73 12.50
N VAL A 9 -8.16 -15.72 12.66
CA VAL A 9 -7.48 -15.00 13.74
C VAL A 9 -6.76 -13.78 13.15
N TRP A 10 -7.15 -12.59 13.59
CA TRP A 10 -6.54 -11.35 13.18
C TRP A 10 -5.63 -10.82 14.27
N PHE A 11 -4.34 -10.66 13.93
CA PHE A 11 -3.38 -9.95 14.77
C PHE A 11 -3.18 -8.55 14.21
N VAL A 12 -3.41 -7.53 15.02
CA VAL A 12 -3.13 -6.14 14.64
C VAL A 12 -1.94 -5.66 15.45
N LEU A 13 -0.81 -5.43 14.78
CA LEU A 13 0.43 -5.01 15.41
C LEU A 13 0.65 -3.51 15.24
N VAL A 14 0.44 -2.76 16.31
CA VAL A 14 0.61 -1.30 16.37
C VAL A 14 1.84 -0.98 17.20
N THR A 15 3.02 -1.09 16.59
CA THR A 15 4.30 -0.77 17.25
C THR A 15 5.36 -0.40 16.23
N GLN A 16 6.27 0.48 16.62
CA GLN A 16 7.49 0.80 15.84
C GLN A 16 8.75 0.15 16.46
N ASN A 17 8.58 -0.68 17.50
CA ASN A 17 9.69 -1.39 18.12
C ASN A 17 10.12 -2.58 17.25
N GLU A 18 11.28 -2.47 16.59
CA GLU A 18 11.79 -3.49 15.68
C GLU A 18 11.98 -4.87 16.34
N VAL A 19 12.41 -4.91 17.60
CA VAL A 19 12.64 -6.16 18.33
C VAL A 19 11.31 -6.86 18.62
N LEU A 20 10.34 -6.12 19.15
CA LEU A 20 9.00 -6.66 19.39
C LEU A 20 8.33 -7.17 18.12
N THR A 21 8.45 -6.40 17.03
CA THR A 21 7.90 -6.78 15.73
C THR A 21 8.54 -8.07 15.22
N ALA A 22 9.88 -8.18 15.29
CA ALA A 22 10.59 -9.38 14.86
C ALA A 22 10.18 -10.62 15.68
N ASP A 23 10.08 -10.46 17.01
CA ASP A 23 9.65 -11.53 17.91
C ASP A 23 8.22 -11.99 17.62
N VAL A 24 7.29 -11.05 17.42
CA VAL A 24 5.89 -11.38 17.07
C VAL A 24 5.84 -12.13 15.75
N VAL A 25 6.48 -11.63 14.70
CA VAL A 25 6.48 -12.28 13.38
C VAL A 25 7.11 -13.67 13.44
N GLN A 26 8.20 -13.84 14.21
CA GLN A 26 8.83 -15.14 14.38
C GLN A 26 7.91 -16.12 15.10
N ASN A 27 7.26 -15.71 16.19
CA ASN A 27 6.38 -16.57 16.98
C ASN A 27 5.09 -16.93 16.21
N ILE A 28 4.51 -15.98 15.48
CA ILE A 28 3.35 -16.24 14.62
C ILE A 28 3.74 -17.16 13.45
N GLY A 29 4.93 -16.96 12.88
CA GLY A 29 5.41 -17.73 11.74
C GLY A 29 5.69 -19.21 12.01
N VAL A 30 5.72 -19.67 13.27
CA VAL A 30 5.87 -21.07 13.66
C VAL A 30 4.57 -21.74 14.11
N LEU A 31 3.46 -20.99 14.10
CA LEU A 31 2.14 -21.58 14.39
C LEU A 31 1.77 -22.63 13.34
N PRO A 32 0.95 -23.65 13.72
CA PRO A 32 0.47 -24.66 12.77
C PRO A 32 -0.21 -24.07 11.55
N GLU A 33 -0.10 -24.74 10.39
CA GLU A 33 -0.63 -24.24 9.11
C GLU A 33 -2.17 -24.29 9.02
N ASP A 34 -2.81 -25.06 9.87
CA ASP A 34 -4.26 -25.14 9.99
C ASP A 34 -4.89 -23.94 10.70
N ILE A 35 -4.07 -23.09 11.32
CA ILE A 35 -4.53 -21.82 11.90
C ILE A 35 -4.64 -20.77 10.79
N ASN A 36 -5.88 -20.35 10.53
CA ASN A 36 -6.18 -19.28 9.58
C ASN A 36 -5.85 -17.90 10.16
N LEU A 37 -4.59 -17.49 10.03
CA LEU A 37 -4.06 -16.29 10.66
C LEU A 37 -3.79 -15.19 9.64
N THR A 38 -4.14 -13.95 10.00
CA THR A 38 -3.83 -12.74 9.24
C THR A 38 -3.15 -11.72 10.16
N LEU A 39 -1.97 -11.24 9.77
CA LEU A 39 -1.25 -10.18 10.48
C LEU A 39 -1.46 -8.84 9.78
N PHE A 40 -2.00 -7.87 10.50
CA PHE A 40 -2.04 -6.47 10.08
C PHE A 40 -0.97 -5.66 10.78
N ALA A 41 -0.19 -4.89 10.01
CA ALA A 41 0.69 -3.87 10.54
C ALA A 41 0.16 -2.47 10.21
N PHE A 42 0.63 -1.51 10.96
CA PHE A 42 0.32 -0.09 10.79
C PHE A 42 1.00 0.53 9.56
N ASP A 43 2.17 0.01 9.20
CA ASP A 43 2.94 0.40 8.02
C ASP A 43 3.89 -0.72 7.58
N MET A 44 4.55 -0.53 6.43
CA MET A 44 5.68 -1.35 6.00
C MET A 44 6.98 -0.81 6.63
N GLY A 45 7.14 -1.02 7.91
CA GLY A 45 8.36 -0.62 8.63
C GLY A 45 9.60 -1.41 8.20
N LYS A 46 10.79 -0.84 8.40
CA LYS A 46 12.09 -1.42 8.00
C LYS A 46 12.33 -2.85 8.48
N VAL A 47 11.68 -3.27 9.55
CA VAL A 47 11.80 -4.64 10.06
C VAL A 47 11.17 -5.65 9.11
N TYR A 48 10.01 -5.33 8.53
CA TYR A 48 9.33 -6.20 7.57
C TYR A 48 10.08 -6.32 6.25
N GLU A 49 10.77 -5.26 5.80
CA GLU A 49 11.62 -5.27 4.60
C GLU A 49 12.78 -6.28 4.68
N LYS A 50 13.19 -6.65 5.90
CA LYS A 50 14.26 -7.64 6.16
C LYS A 50 13.73 -9.07 6.25
N ILE A 51 12.40 -9.27 6.25
CA ILE A 51 11.77 -10.58 6.37
C ILE A 51 11.55 -11.14 4.96
N ASP A 52 11.80 -12.44 4.82
CA ASP A 52 11.51 -13.16 3.57
C ASP A 52 10.02 -13.06 3.20
N ASN A 53 9.73 -12.68 1.94
CA ASN A 53 8.38 -12.48 1.44
C ASN A 53 7.49 -13.73 1.60
N ARG A 54 8.06 -14.95 1.53
CA ARG A 54 7.33 -16.20 1.76
C ARG A 54 6.83 -16.32 3.19
N LYS A 55 7.61 -15.81 4.16
CA LYS A 55 7.18 -15.78 5.56
C LYS A 55 6.07 -14.76 5.75
N LEU A 56 6.18 -13.59 5.12
CA LEU A 56 5.12 -12.57 5.13
C LEU A 56 3.84 -13.09 4.46
N ALA A 57 3.95 -13.80 3.34
CA ALA A 57 2.81 -14.43 2.68
C ALA A 57 2.16 -15.51 3.55
N ARG A 58 2.96 -16.33 4.24
CA ARG A 58 2.45 -17.39 5.13
C ARG A 58 1.58 -16.85 6.26
N ILE A 59 1.97 -15.71 6.86
CA ILE A 59 1.22 -15.07 7.94
C ILE A 59 0.17 -14.08 7.40
N LYS A 60 -0.11 -14.11 6.09
CA LYS A 60 -1.03 -13.19 5.41
C LYS A 60 -0.80 -11.76 5.87
N PHE A 61 0.45 -11.27 5.74
CA PHE A 61 0.83 -9.94 6.19
C PHE A 61 0.17 -8.87 5.34
N HIS A 62 -0.58 -7.97 5.99
CA HIS A 62 -1.28 -6.85 5.40
C HIS A 62 -0.80 -5.52 5.98
N TYR A 63 -0.72 -4.49 5.16
CA TYR A 63 -0.41 -3.13 5.62
C TYR A 63 -1.01 -2.06 4.71
N PRO A 64 -1.34 -0.87 5.25
CA PRO A 64 -1.77 0.27 4.45
C PRO A 64 -0.59 0.94 3.74
N SER A 65 -0.81 1.40 2.51
CA SER A 65 0.17 2.15 1.73
C SER A 65 -0.50 3.22 0.88
N TYR A 66 0.15 4.37 0.74
CA TYR A 66 -0.29 5.43 -0.18
C TYR A 66 0.07 5.14 -1.65
N SER A 67 0.93 4.16 -1.88
CA SER A 67 1.44 3.83 -3.21
C SER A 67 1.51 2.32 -3.40
N PHE A 68 1.14 1.87 -4.60
CA PHE A 68 1.30 0.49 -5.04
C PHE A 68 2.04 0.47 -6.38
N GLN A 69 3.28 -0.02 -6.37
CA GLN A 69 4.14 -0.11 -7.56
C GLN A 69 3.69 -1.24 -8.48
N ASN A 70 2.60 -1.01 -9.20
CA ASN A 70 2.10 -1.96 -10.18
C ASN A 70 2.84 -1.81 -11.51
N TYR A 71 3.88 -2.61 -11.71
CA TYR A 71 4.67 -2.63 -12.94
C TYR A 71 3.94 -3.25 -14.15
N GLU A 72 2.86 -3.99 -13.92
CA GLU A 72 2.01 -4.58 -14.97
C GLU A 72 0.96 -3.58 -15.51
N ASN A 73 0.87 -2.40 -14.90
CA ASN A 73 -0.03 -1.35 -15.34
C ASN A 73 0.42 -0.78 -16.70
N LYS A 74 -0.42 -0.93 -17.72
CA LYS A 74 -0.14 -0.45 -19.09
C LYS A 74 0.13 1.06 -19.17
N SER A 75 -0.55 1.84 -18.34
CA SER A 75 -0.35 3.30 -18.26
C SER A 75 1.02 3.62 -17.69
N PHE A 76 1.49 2.85 -16.70
CA PHE A 76 2.85 3.00 -16.19
C PHE A 76 3.89 2.60 -17.24
N GLU A 77 3.68 1.53 -17.98
CA GLU A 77 4.57 1.12 -19.07
C GLU A 77 4.73 2.24 -20.12
N GLN A 78 3.62 2.85 -20.55
CA GLN A 78 3.63 3.96 -21.49
C GLN A 78 4.33 5.20 -20.93
N PHE A 79 4.04 5.56 -19.67
CA PHE A 79 4.70 6.65 -18.98
C PHE A 79 6.21 6.42 -18.91
N SER A 80 6.64 5.23 -18.49
CA SER A 80 8.05 4.87 -18.35
C SER A 80 8.82 4.97 -19.68
N LYS A 81 8.22 4.48 -20.78
CA LYS A 81 8.80 4.62 -22.13
C LYS A 81 8.96 6.09 -22.54
N THR A 82 7.93 6.90 -22.34
CA THR A 82 7.94 8.33 -22.67
C THR A 82 8.98 9.08 -21.81
N TYR A 83 9.03 8.76 -20.52
CA TYR A 83 10.01 9.33 -19.60
C TYR A 83 11.45 9.00 -20.03
N GLN A 84 11.72 7.73 -20.35
CA GLN A 84 13.04 7.27 -20.79
C GLN A 84 13.48 7.97 -22.10
N GLN A 85 12.59 8.13 -23.06
CA GLN A 85 12.88 8.86 -24.31
C GLN A 85 13.24 10.31 -24.07
N LYS A 86 12.58 10.97 -23.08
CA LYS A 86 12.76 12.38 -22.79
C LYS A 86 13.98 12.67 -21.91
N TYR A 87 14.25 11.80 -20.94
CA TYR A 87 15.23 12.03 -19.89
C TYR A 87 16.42 11.07 -19.92
N ASN A 88 16.43 10.13 -20.86
CA ASN A 88 17.47 9.11 -21.04
C ASN A 88 17.74 8.27 -19.76
N GLY A 89 16.68 8.00 -18.98
CA GLY A 89 16.74 7.21 -17.74
C GLY A 89 15.35 6.73 -17.33
N LEU A 90 15.29 5.72 -16.47
CA LEU A 90 14.02 5.23 -15.94
C LEU A 90 13.45 6.21 -14.90
N PRO A 91 12.11 6.33 -14.79
CA PRO A 91 11.50 7.16 -13.76
C PRO A 91 11.79 6.59 -12.37
N SER A 92 12.18 7.45 -11.45
CA SER A 92 12.27 7.12 -10.04
C SER A 92 10.87 7.09 -9.41
N GLU A 93 10.74 6.50 -8.22
CA GLU A 93 9.52 6.56 -7.42
C GLU A 93 9.01 8.00 -7.24
N TYR A 94 9.92 8.94 -6.97
CA TYR A 94 9.56 10.36 -6.83
C TYR A 94 9.07 10.98 -8.13
N SER A 95 9.60 10.55 -9.27
CA SER A 95 9.13 11.01 -10.59
C SER A 95 7.70 10.56 -10.85
N VAL A 96 7.38 9.31 -10.52
CA VAL A 96 6.02 8.77 -10.66
C VAL A 96 5.06 9.47 -9.70
N LYS A 97 5.45 9.63 -8.44
CA LYS A 97 4.64 10.31 -7.43
C LYS A 97 4.35 11.77 -7.81
N GLY A 98 5.37 12.48 -8.29
CA GLY A 98 5.20 13.87 -8.76
C GLY A 98 4.27 13.97 -9.96
N PHE A 99 4.41 13.05 -10.92
CA PHE A 99 3.50 12.96 -12.06
C PHE A 99 2.07 12.68 -11.62
N ASP A 100 1.84 11.65 -10.80
CA ASP A 100 0.52 11.25 -10.33
C ASP A 100 -0.20 12.38 -9.61
N LEU A 101 0.50 13.04 -8.66
CA LEU A 101 -0.06 14.15 -7.91
C LEU A 101 -0.43 15.32 -8.81
N THR A 102 0.49 15.72 -9.72
CA THR A 102 0.25 16.85 -10.61
C THR A 102 -0.88 16.56 -11.58
N TYR A 103 -0.88 15.38 -12.17
CA TYR A 103 -1.91 14.96 -13.11
C TYR A 103 -3.29 14.87 -12.44
N ASP A 104 -3.36 14.27 -11.25
CA ASP A 104 -4.61 14.18 -10.48
C ASP A 104 -5.18 15.56 -10.17
N MET A 105 -4.34 16.47 -9.69
CA MET A 105 -4.74 17.86 -9.41
C MET A 105 -5.22 18.60 -10.67
N LEU A 106 -4.54 18.46 -11.79
CA LEU A 106 -4.94 19.13 -13.04
C LEU A 106 -6.30 18.61 -13.53
N VAL A 107 -6.53 17.31 -13.46
CA VAL A 107 -7.82 16.71 -13.83
C VAL A 107 -8.94 17.23 -12.91
N ARG A 108 -8.73 17.22 -11.60
CA ARG A 108 -9.73 17.69 -10.64
C ARG A 108 -10.03 19.18 -10.78
N LEU A 109 -9.01 20.00 -11.01
CA LEU A 109 -9.19 21.44 -11.22
C LEU A 109 -9.86 21.77 -12.56
N SER A 110 -9.87 20.85 -13.52
CA SER A 110 -10.61 21.05 -14.78
C SER A 110 -12.12 20.83 -14.64
N GLU A 111 -12.58 20.28 -13.52
CA GLU A 111 -13.99 20.08 -13.20
C GLU A 111 -14.51 21.26 -12.35
N ASP A 112 -14.78 22.40 -12.96
CA ASP A 112 -15.15 23.66 -12.32
C ASP A 112 -16.37 23.63 -11.40
N SER A 113 -17.19 22.59 -11.46
CA SER A 113 -18.48 22.51 -10.77
C SER A 113 -18.49 21.71 -9.48
N VAL A 114 -17.39 21.01 -9.13
CA VAL A 114 -17.31 20.09 -7.98
C VAL A 114 -16.09 20.39 -7.15
N GLU A 115 -16.26 20.56 -5.83
CA GLU A 115 -15.13 20.72 -4.92
C GLU A 115 -14.21 19.49 -4.93
N LEU A 116 -12.90 19.68 -4.75
CA LEU A 116 -11.90 18.60 -4.81
C LEU A 116 -12.23 17.41 -3.92
N LYS A 117 -12.79 17.67 -2.72
CA LYS A 117 -13.18 16.64 -1.76
C LYS A 117 -14.39 15.81 -2.19
N ASP A 118 -15.26 16.37 -3.03
CA ASP A 118 -16.50 15.72 -3.45
C ASP A 118 -16.35 14.91 -4.75
N GLN A 119 -15.17 14.95 -5.37
CA GLN A 119 -14.88 14.21 -6.60
C GLN A 119 -14.55 12.71 -6.37
N GLY A 120 -14.50 12.28 -5.11
CA GLY A 120 -14.31 10.89 -4.74
C GLY A 120 -12.90 10.34 -5.04
N TYR A 121 -12.82 9.03 -5.16
CA TYR A 121 -11.56 8.32 -5.42
C TYR A 121 -11.09 8.48 -6.85
N SER A 122 -9.76 8.62 -7.00
CA SER A 122 -9.07 8.41 -8.27
C SER A 122 -7.82 7.56 -8.05
N GLU A 123 -7.46 6.76 -9.04
CA GLU A 123 -6.26 5.95 -9.06
C GLU A 123 -5.42 6.35 -10.28
N ARG A 124 -4.12 6.54 -10.08
CA ARG A 124 -3.17 6.96 -11.12
C ARG A 124 -2.19 5.82 -11.41
N LEU A 125 -0.96 6.13 -11.76
CA LEU A 125 0.01 5.08 -12.09
C LEU A 125 0.30 4.17 -10.89
N TRP A 126 0.61 4.77 -9.73
CA TRP A 126 0.95 4.07 -8.50
C TRP A 126 0.24 4.62 -7.26
N ASN A 127 -0.38 5.80 -7.35
CA ASN A 127 -0.95 6.48 -6.19
C ASN A 127 -2.47 6.58 -6.30
N LYS A 128 -3.12 6.55 -5.14
CA LYS A 128 -4.56 6.67 -4.97
C LYS A 128 -4.87 7.98 -4.25
N PHE A 129 -5.90 8.67 -4.72
CA PHE A 129 -6.29 9.96 -4.17
C PHE A 129 -7.76 9.96 -3.76
N ASN A 130 -8.02 10.49 -2.58
CA ASN A 130 -9.35 10.77 -2.05
C ASN A 130 -9.21 11.89 -1.03
N TYR A 131 -9.56 13.10 -1.43
CA TYR A 131 -9.35 14.28 -0.60
C TYR A 131 -10.50 14.47 0.38
N ALA A 132 -10.17 14.83 1.61
CA ALA A 132 -11.11 15.19 2.66
C ALA A 132 -10.62 16.43 3.41
N ASP A 133 -11.54 17.12 4.09
CA ASP A 133 -11.19 18.28 4.91
C ASP A 133 -10.28 17.86 6.07
N ASN A 134 -9.17 18.59 6.25
CA ASN A 134 -8.29 18.42 7.40
C ASN A 134 -8.75 19.37 8.54
N PRO A 135 -8.91 18.89 9.78
CA PRO A 135 -9.26 19.74 10.94
C PRO A 135 -8.32 20.92 11.16
N GLY A 136 -7.06 20.81 10.73
CA GLY A 136 -6.06 21.88 10.75
C GLY A 136 -6.17 22.88 9.62
N GLY A 137 -7.13 22.73 8.72
CA GLY A 137 -7.34 23.52 7.50
C GLY A 137 -6.69 22.89 6.26
N GLY A 138 -7.32 23.12 5.10
CA GLY A 138 -6.92 22.54 3.82
C GLY A 138 -7.46 21.12 3.60
N LEU A 139 -6.91 20.44 2.61
CA LEU A 139 -7.30 19.07 2.23
C LEU A 139 -6.17 18.07 2.53
N GLU A 140 -6.57 16.89 2.94
CA GLU A 140 -5.68 15.75 3.17
C GLU A 140 -6.08 14.58 2.26
N ASN A 141 -5.09 13.85 1.74
CA ASN A 141 -5.36 12.64 0.94
C ASN A 141 -5.58 11.43 1.84
N HIS A 142 -6.75 10.83 1.77
CA HIS A 142 -7.14 9.59 2.44
C HIS A 142 -7.14 8.38 1.49
N GLY A 143 -6.69 8.55 0.25
CA GLY A 143 -6.57 7.44 -0.71
C GLY A 143 -5.44 6.50 -0.29
N ILE A 144 -5.78 5.29 0.14
CA ILE A 144 -4.84 4.25 0.55
C ILE A 144 -5.14 2.93 -0.15
N TYR A 145 -4.10 2.14 -0.31
CA TYR A 145 -4.16 0.71 -0.65
C TYR A 145 -4.02 -0.12 0.62
N ILE A 146 -4.66 -1.27 0.66
CA ILE A 146 -4.27 -2.34 1.56
C ILE A 146 -3.48 -3.34 0.74
N LEU A 147 -2.23 -3.54 1.12
CA LEU A 147 -1.30 -4.41 0.41
C LEU A 147 -1.07 -5.68 1.20
N ALA A 148 -0.96 -6.81 0.50
CA ALA A 148 -0.66 -8.10 1.08
C ALA A 148 0.34 -8.89 0.22
N TYR A 149 1.12 -9.76 0.85
CA TYR A 149 1.99 -10.70 0.14
C TYR A 149 1.24 -11.95 -0.26
N ASP A 150 1.34 -12.32 -1.54
CA ASP A 150 0.91 -13.61 -2.10
C ASP A 150 2.14 -14.28 -2.72
N GLY A 151 2.69 -15.25 -2.02
CA GLY A 151 3.98 -15.85 -2.35
C GLY A 151 5.12 -14.83 -2.32
N LEU A 152 5.74 -14.56 -3.47
CA LEU A 152 6.79 -13.56 -3.62
C LEU A 152 6.29 -12.20 -4.10
N SER A 153 5.02 -12.09 -4.46
CA SER A 153 4.42 -10.92 -5.07
C SER A 153 3.62 -10.11 -4.05
N LEU A 154 3.74 -8.80 -4.16
CA LEU A 154 2.89 -7.86 -3.42
C LEU A 154 1.64 -7.58 -4.24
N LYS A 155 0.47 -7.67 -3.63
CA LYS A 155 -0.82 -7.42 -4.26
C LYS A 155 -1.61 -6.35 -3.53
N ASN A 156 -2.38 -5.58 -4.29
CA ASN A 156 -3.41 -4.72 -3.76
C ASN A 156 -4.66 -5.59 -3.48
N VAL A 157 -5.11 -5.59 -2.23
CA VAL A 157 -6.30 -6.31 -1.75
C VAL A 157 -7.40 -5.35 -1.27
N SER A 158 -7.25 -4.04 -1.51
CA SER A 158 -8.33 -3.07 -1.27
C SER A 158 -9.52 -3.39 -2.16
N GLN A 159 -10.68 -3.43 -1.57
CA GLN A 159 -11.96 -3.50 -2.31
C GLN A 159 -12.39 -2.12 -2.74
#